data_5a4dc264c916f0fba9980e3e0cc58e52
#
_entry.id   5a4dc264c916f0fba9980e3e0cc58e52
#
_cell.length_a   1.000
_cell.length_b   1.000
_cell.length_c   1.000
_cell.angle_alpha   90.00
_cell.angle_beta   90.00
_cell.angle_gamma   90.00
#
_symmetry.space_group_name_H-M   'P 1'
#
loop_
_entity.id
_entity.type
_entity.pdbx_description
1 polymer ?
#
loop_
_entity_poly.entity_id
_entity_poly.type
_entity_poly.pdbx_seq_one_letter_code
_entity_poly.pdbx_strand_id
1 'polypeptide(L)'
;MPAISTLNPTSAHAGDATFMLTVNGSNFASKATVNWNSAAQTTTYVTAGQLTISVPASAVATAATVQITVTNPATSSGGIYGGGTPAQTSAAMPFTIN
;
A
#
# COMPACT_ATOMS: atom_id res chain seq x y z
N MET A 1 -9.91 -5.29 8.61
CA MET A 1 -8.88 -5.71 7.66
C MET A 1 -8.87 -4.75 6.49
N PRO A 2 -7.73 -4.23 6.07
CA PRO A 2 -7.70 -3.31 4.93
C PRO A 2 -8.06 -4.03 3.64
N ALA A 3 -8.65 -3.29 2.71
CA ALA A 3 -9.00 -3.82 1.41
C ALA A 3 -8.65 -2.78 0.35
N ILE A 4 -8.07 -3.22 -0.76
CA ILE A 4 -7.76 -2.37 -1.89
C ILE A 4 -8.85 -2.56 -2.94
N SER A 5 -9.44 -1.48 -3.41
CA SER A 5 -10.43 -1.55 -4.49
C SER A 5 -9.83 -1.16 -5.83
N THR A 6 -9.04 -0.10 -5.88
CA THR A 6 -8.41 0.35 -7.12
C THR A 6 -7.05 0.99 -6.85
N LEU A 7 -6.26 1.08 -7.90
CA LEU A 7 -4.99 1.81 -7.91
C LEU A 7 -5.08 2.92 -8.96
N ASN A 8 -4.41 4.03 -8.72
CA ASN A 8 -4.34 5.12 -9.67
C ASN A 8 -2.93 5.72 -9.68
N PRO A 9 -2.17 5.56 -10.75
CA PRO A 9 -2.51 4.90 -12.00
C PRO A 9 -2.64 3.37 -11.83
N THR A 10 -3.28 2.70 -12.77
CA THR A 10 -3.42 1.23 -12.74
C THR A 10 -2.21 0.52 -13.32
N SER A 11 -1.37 1.25 -14.05
CA SER A 11 -0.17 0.72 -14.69
C SER A 11 0.84 1.83 -14.94
N ALA A 12 2.04 1.44 -15.26
CA ALA A 12 3.13 2.34 -15.64
C ALA A 12 3.92 1.70 -16.79
N HIS A 13 4.86 2.46 -17.36
CA HIS A 13 5.76 1.97 -18.37
C HIS A 13 7.16 1.82 -17.78
N ALA A 14 7.87 0.79 -18.20
CA ALA A 14 9.26 0.63 -17.78
C ALA A 14 10.07 1.85 -18.18
N GLY A 15 10.84 2.38 -17.22
CA GLY A 15 11.64 3.58 -17.44
C GLY A 15 10.93 4.88 -17.11
N ASP A 16 9.71 4.84 -16.60
CA ASP A 16 9.00 6.05 -16.17
C ASP A 16 9.74 6.75 -15.04
N ALA A 17 9.56 8.07 -14.96
CA ALA A 17 10.08 8.86 -13.85
C ALA A 17 9.30 8.54 -12.56
N THR A 18 9.83 9.01 -11.43
CA THR A 18 9.15 8.91 -10.14
C THR A 18 7.73 9.46 -10.23
N PHE A 19 6.76 8.75 -9.67
CA PHE A 19 5.37 9.15 -9.69
C PHE A 19 4.68 8.81 -8.37
N MET A 20 3.50 9.41 -8.17
CA MET A 20 2.67 9.12 -7.01
C MET A 20 1.67 8.03 -7.36
N LEU A 21 1.65 6.97 -6.56
CA LEU A 21 0.64 5.92 -6.67
C LEU A 21 -0.41 6.14 -5.58
N THR A 22 -1.66 6.22 -6.00
CA THR A 22 -2.79 6.33 -5.09
C THR A 22 -3.45 4.97 -4.93
N VAL A 23 -3.59 4.53 -3.69
CA VAL A 23 -4.24 3.27 -3.34
C VAL A 23 -5.61 3.60 -2.75
N ASN A 24 -6.66 3.20 -3.44
CA ASN A 24 -8.04 3.40 -3.01
C ASN A 24 -8.60 2.09 -2.46
N GLY A 25 -9.32 2.19 -1.36
CA GLY A 25 -9.90 1.02 -0.74
C GLY A 25 -10.71 1.38 0.49
N SER A 26 -10.59 0.57 1.54
CA SER A 26 -11.32 0.79 2.78
C SER A 26 -10.57 0.21 3.96
N ASN A 27 -10.94 0.69 5.15
CA ASN A 27 -10.40 0.22 6.43
C ASN A 27 -8.89 0.42 6.59
N PHE A 28 -8.33 1.44 5.94
CA PHE A 28 -6.93 1.78 6.12
C PHE A 28 -6.72 2.47 7.47
N ALA A 29 -5.77 1.97 8.25
CA ALA A 29 -5.38 2.63 9.49
C ALA A 29 -4.52 3.85 9.19
N SER A 30 -4.47 4.81 10.13
CA SER A 30 -3.68 6.03 9.94
C SER A 30 -2.18 5.75 9.76
N LYS A 31 -1.71 4.59 10.21
CA LYS A 31 -0.32 4.17 10.06
C LYS A 31 -0.17 3.01 9.10
N ALA A 32 -1.18 2.78 8.25
CA ALA A 32 -1.12 1.71 7.26
C ALA A 32 0.08 1.92 6.33
N THR A 33 0.67 0.81 5.91
CA THR A 33 1.83 0.81 5.02
C THR A 33 1.47 0.12 3.73
N VAL A 34 1.80 0.76 2.60
CA VAL A 34 1.67 0.14 1.29
C VAL A 34 2.95 -0.64 1.02
N ASN A 35 2.78 -1.90 0.60
CA ASN A 35 3.91 -2.75 0.25
C ASN A 35 3.98 -2.87 -1.28
N TRP A 36 5.16 -2.63 -1.81
CA TRP A 36 5.48 -2.77 -3.22
C TRP A 36 6.22 -4.09 -3.39
N ASN A 37 5.51 -5.10 -3.88
CA ASN A 37 6.06 -6.44 -4.06
C ASN A 37 6.70 -6.97 -2.77
N SER A 38 5.98 -6.81 -1.66
CA SER A 38 6.37 -7.17 -0.30
C SER A 38 7.41 -6.25 0.36
N ALA A 39 7.84 -5.19 -0.32
CA ALA A 39 8.73 -4.19 0.27
C ALA A 39 7.93 -3.00 0.78
N ALA A 40 8.04 -2.70 2.06
CA ALA A 40 7.32 -1.59 2.67
C ALA A 40 7.77 -0.26 2.07
N GLN A 41 6.80 0.61 1.76
CA GLN A 41 7.07 1.93 1.21
C GLN A 41 6.63 3.00 2.20
N THR A 42 7.26 4.18 2.11
CA THR A 42 6.81 5.33 2.87
C THR A 42 5.43 5.73 2.35
N THR A 43 4.44 5.66 3.23
CA THR A 43 3.04 5.84 2.86
C THR A 43 2.49 7.11 3.50
N THR A 44 1.76 7.89 2.71
CA THR A 44 1.01 9.05 3.22
C THR A 44 -0.44 8.65 3.41
N TYR A 45 -0.92 8.80 4.63
CA TYR A 45 -2.34 8.56 4.95
C TYR A 45 -3.16 9.77 4.54
N VAL A 46 -4.11 9.58 3.64
CA VAL A 46 -5.04 10.64 3.21
C VAL A 46 -6.37 10.49 3.94
N THR A 47 -6.99 9.30 3.79
CA THR A 47 -8.22 8.94 4.49
C THR A 47 -8.23 7.44 4.74
N ALA A 48 -9.24 6.96 5.48
CA ALA A 48 -9.42 5.51 5.65
C ALA A 48 -9.68 4.77 4.34
N GLY A 49 -9.95 5.50 3.27
CA GLY A 49 -10.18 4.92 1.94
C GLY A 49 -9.11 5.29 0.92
N GLN A 50 -8.05 5.99 1.31
CA GLN A 50 -7.04 6.44 0.35
C GLN A 50 -5.68 6.59 1.00
N LEU A 51 -4.68 5.97 0.38
CA LEU A 51 -3.27 6.12 0.73
C LEU A 51 -2.50 6.50 -0.51
N THR A 52 -1.38 7.19 -0.33
CA THR A 52 -0.47 7.51 -1.43
C THR A 52 0.95 7.11 -1.10
N ILE A 53 1.69 6.72 -2.12
CA ILE A 53 3.12 6.45 -2.01
C ILE A 53 3.85 7.12 -3.16
N SER A 54 5.12 7.45 -2.94
CA SER A 54 6.01 7.90 -4.01
C SER A 54 6.75 6.69 -4.55
N VAL A 55 6.54 6.38 -5.83
CA VAL A 55 7.18 5.25 -6.49
C VAL A 55 8.41 5.77 -7.22
N PRO A 56 9.63 5.38 -6.79
CA PRO A 56 10.84 5.88 -7.45
C PRO A 56 11.00 5.28 -8.84
N ALA A 57 11.69 6.00 -9.71
CA ALA A 57 11.96 5.55 -11.07
C ALA A 57 12.64 4.17 -11.09
N SER A 58 13.49 3.88 -10.11
CA SER A 58 14.17 2.60 -10.01
C SER A 58 13.22 1.43 -9.78
N ALA A 59 12.06 1.67 -9.19
CA ALA A 59 11.07 0.61 -8.95
C ALA A 59 10.35 0.19 -10.23
N VAL A 60 10.32 1.04 -11.24
CA VAL A 60 9.67 0.79 -12.52
C VAL A 60 10.67 0.72 -13.68
N ALA A 61 11.92 0.43 -13.39
CA ALA A 61 12.98 0.38 -14.41
C ALA A 61 12.80 -0.80 -15.38
N THR A 62 12.11 -1.84 -14.95
CA THR A 62 11.92 -3.07 -15.74
C THR A 62 10.44 -3.43 -15.78
N ALA A 63 9.97 -3.90 -16.93
CA ALA A 63 8.59 -4.38 -17.06
C ALA A 63 8.36 -5.57 -16.14
N ALA A 64 7.27 -5.53 -15.37
CA ALA A 64 6.91 -6.59 -14.42
C ALA A 64 5.50 -6.37 -13.90
N THR A 65 4.96 -7.38 -13.23
CA THR A 65 3.73 -7.23 -12.44
C THR A 65 4.13 -7.15 -10.98
N VAL A 66 3.69 -6.10 -10.31
CA VAL A 66 3.99 -5.85 -8.90
C VAL A 66 2.73 -6.12 -8.09
N GLN A 67 2.88 -6.83 -6.99
CA GLN A 67 1.78 -7.09 -6.07
C GLN A 67 1.75 -5.98 -5.03
N ILE A 68 0.66 -5.22 -5.01
CA ILE A 68 0.45 -4.13 -4.07
C ILE A 68 -0.44 -4.63 -2.94
N THR A 69 0.04 -4.50 -1.72
CA THR A 69 -0.75 -4.83 -0.53
C THR A 69 -0.67 -3.67 0.45
N VAL A 70 -1.63 -3.62 1.37
CA VAL A 70 -1.64 -2.65 2.47
C VAL A 70 -1.64 -3.41 3.78
N THR A 71 -0.73 -3.06 4.67
CA THR A 71 -0.66 -3.63 6.00
C THR A 71 -1.07 -2.58 7.02
N ASN A 72 -2.14 -2.87 7.77
CA ASN A 72 -2.46 -2.12 8.97
C ASN A 72 -1.57 -2.66 10.09
N PRO A 73 -0.79 -1.80 10.75
CA PRO A 73 0.07 -2.29 11.82
C PRO A 73 -0.74 -2.79 13.00
N ALA A 74 -0.14 -3.66 13.80
CA ALA A 74 -0.73 -4.09 15.03
C ALA A 74 -0.98 -2.87 15.93
N THR A 75 -2.12 -2.85 16.62
CA THR A 75 -2.45 -1.81 17.56
C THR A 75 -2.40 -2.37 18.98
N SER A 76 -2.03 -1.51 19.93
CA SER A 76 -2.06 -1.86 21.35
C SER A 76 -3.10 -0.95 22.01
N SER A 77 -4.04 -1.56 22.70
CA SER A 77 -5.06 -0.79 23.42
C SER A 77 -4.54 -0.17 24.71
N GLY A 78 -3.34 -0.57 25.15
CA GLY A 78 -2.83 -0.16 26.44
C GLY A 78 -3.60 -0.72 27.62
N GLY A 79 -4.52 -1.63 27.37
CA GLY A 79 -5.31 -2.27 28.40
C GLY A 79 -4.57 -3.41 29.08
N ILE A 80 -5.04 -3.76 30.27
CA ILE A 80 -4.43 -4.81 31.07
C ILE A 80 -4.54 -6.16 30.37
N TYR A 81 -5.55 -6.33 29.55
CA TYR A 81 -5.84 -7.61 28.91
C TYR A 81 -5.25 -7.74 27.51
N GLY A 82 -4.40 -6.81 27.11
CA GLY A 82 -3.71 -6.91 25.86
C GLY A 82 -4.65 -6.91 24.64
N GLY A 83 -5.74 -6.18 24.70
CA GLY A 83 -6.78 -6.19 23.68
C GLY A 83 -6.42 -5.52 22.37
N GLY A 84 -5.15 -5.47 21.99
CA GLY A 84 -4.74 -4.88 20.72
C GLY A 84 -5.19 -5.71 19.53
N THR A 85 -5.17 -5.10 18.36
CA THR A 85 -5.48 -5.74 17.08
C THR A 85 -4.18 -6.19 16.43
N PRO A 86 -4.08 -7.43 15.96
CA PRO A 86 -2.90 -7.87 15.23
C PRO A 86 -2.77 -7.14 13.89
N ALA A 87 -1.57 -7.10 13.36
CA ALA A 87 -1.33 -6.56 12.03
C ALA A 87 -2.15 -7.34 10.99
N GLN A 88 -2.73 -6.61 10.03
CA GLN A 88 -3.54 -7.20 8.98
C GLN A 88 -3.06 -6.69 7.63
N THR A 89 -3.00 -7.60 6.66
CA THR A 89 -2.56 -7.27 5.31
C THR A 89 -3.71 -7.54 4.33
N SER A 90 -3.94 -6.59 3.42
CA SER A 90 -4.95 -6.74 2.39
C SER A 90 -4.59 -7.83 1.39
N ALA A 91 -5.58 -8.27 0.61
CA ALA A 91 -5.32 -9.05 -0.58
C ALA A 91 -4.47 -8.23 -1.55
N ALA A 92 -3.66 -8.92 -2.37
CA ALA A 92 -2.81 -8.24 -3.34
C ALA A 92 -3.63 -7.68 -4.50
N MET A 93 -3.24 -6.48 -4.96
CA MET A 93 -3.77 -5.86 -6.16
C MET A 93 -2.62 -5.75 -7.16
N PRO A 94 -2.73 -6.34 -8.35
CA PRO A 94 -1.63 -6.28 -9.31
C PRO A 94 -1.48 -4.88 -9.91
N PHE A 95 -0.24 -4.43 -10.01
CA PHE A 95 0.14 -3.20 -10.71
C PHE A 95 1.08 -3.58 -11.84
N THR A 96 0.70 -3.27 -13.07
CA THR A 96 1.46 -3.70 -14.25
C THR A 96 2.44 -2.62 -14.68
N ILE A 97 3.69 -3.00 -14.89
CA ILE A 97 4.73 -2.17 -15.52
C ILE A 97 4.94 -2.74 -16.92
N ASN A 98 4.59 -1.96 -17.90
CA ASN A 98 4.65 -2.39 -19.30
C ASN A 98 6.03 -2.19 -19.92
#